data_f982685eddf837971100d75f3f66c5d1
#
_entry.id   f982685eddf837971100d75f3f66c5d1
#
_cell.length_a   1.000
_cell.length_b   1.000
_cell.length_c   1.000
_cell.angle_alpha   90.00
_cell.angle_beta   90.00
_cell.angle_gamma   90.00
#
_symmetry.space_group_name_H-M   'P 1'
#
loop_
_entity.id
_entity.type
_entity.pdbx_description
1 polymer ?
#
loop_
_entity_poly.entity_id
_entity_poly.type
_entity_poly.pdbx_seq_one_letter_code
_entity_poly.pdbx_strand_id
1 'polypeptide(L)'
;MNFVVLTPGWVWQGGPTRRALGTGIPTGLFLGAFALVESGYWIAAAAVFLLLSPLHGIRTARRMGRAWSGAAQLDAADRAAVVRATRRGADLGDPRLAPAVIDYAEALRNVREQDRIRRWVVAGLAMLALALALYDTHSGEKGQAVASWLVLALFLLDLTWRPGQEDTVVSRAQRAADSARRSLRRNPADDRP
;
A
#
# COMPACT_ATOMS: atom_id res chain seq x y z
N MET A 1 -4.37 3.01 -7.17
CA MET A 1 -3.90 1.82 -6.43
C MET A 1 -3.23 2.27 -5.14
N ASN A 2 -3.79 1.95 -3.98
CA ASN A 2 -3.22 2.31 -2.68
C ASN A 2 -2.66 1.06 -1.99
N PHE A 3 -1.39 0.79 -2.25
CA PHE A 3 -0.66 -0.33 -1.65
C PHE A 3 -0.12 -0.01 -0.23
N VAL A 4 -0.60 1.07 0.41
CA VAL A 4 0.05 1.62 1.61
C VAL A 4 0.08 0.61 2.76
N VAL A 5 -1.02 -0.08 3.06
CA VAL A 5 -1.08 -1.08 4.14
C VAL A 5 -0.28 -2.34 3.78
N LEU A 6 -0.43 -2.83 2.56
CA LEU A 6 0.24 -4.04 2.06
C LEU A 6 1.67 -3.78 1.55
N THR A 7 2.10 -2.52 1.46
CA THR A 7 3.47 -2.18 1.06
C THR A 7 4.47 -2.91 1.96
N PRO A 8 5.47 -3.61 1.39
CA PRO A 8 6.46 -4.32 2.18
C PRO A 8 7.11 -3.44 3.24
N GLY A 9 7.40 -4.00 4.40
CA GLY A 9 7.96 -3.25 5.55
C GLY A 9 9.24 -2.47 5.21
N TRP A 10 10.07 -3.00 4.30
CA TRP A 10 11.30 -2.34 3.87
C TRP A 10 11.08 -1.01 3.16
N VAL A 11 9.92 -0.80 2.52
CA VAL A 11 9.54 0.48 1.90
C VAL A 11 9.24 1.51 2.98
N TRP A 12 8.56 1.12 4.04
CA TRP A 12 8.27 1.99 5.18
C TRP A 12 9.53 2.42 5.96
N GLN A 13 10.54 1.55 6.00
CA GLN A 13 11.83 1.82 6.64
C GLN A 13 12.65 2.87 5.86
N GLY A 14 12.42 3.00 4.55
CA GLY A 14 13.16 3.90 3.67
C GLY A 14 12.73 5.36 3.76
N GLY A 15 13.63 6.26 3.33
CA GLY A 15 13.34 7.67 3.11
C GLY A 15 12.32 7.90 1.98
N PRO A 16 11.92 9.17 1.73
CA PRO A 16 10.89 9.50 0.75
C PRO A 16 11.20 9.01 -0.67
N THR A 17 12.46 9.09 -1.07
CA THR A 17 12.93 8.62 -2.39
C THR A 17 12.76 7.10 -2.54
N ARG A 18 13.17 6.32 -1.51
CA ARG A 18 13.04 4.87 -1.54
C ARG A 18 11.58 4.42 -1.55
N ARG A 19 10.70 5.15 -0.86
CA ARG A 19 9.25 4.94 -0.90
C ARG A 19 8.68 5.22 -2.28
N ALA A 20 9.10 6.34 -2.92
CA ALA A 20 8.66 6.69 -4.25
C ALA A 20 9.09 5.66 -5.30
N LEU A 21 10.36 5.24 -5.28
CA LEU A 21 10.88 4.23 -6.21
C LEU A 21 10.24 2.87 -5.99
N GLY A 22 10.16 2.42 -4.73
CA GLY A 22 9.60 1.10 -4.38
C GLY A 22 8.13 0.92 -4.72
N THR A 23 7.36 2.01 -4.85
CA THR A 23 5.95 1.96 -5.26
C THR A 23 5.73 2.40 -6.69
N GLY A 24 6.53 3.33 -7.19
CA GLY A 24 6.39 3.88 -8.53
C GLY A 24 6.88 2.94 -9.62
N ILE A 25 8.07 2.34 -9.45
CA ILE A 25 8.66 1.46 -10.47
C ILE A 25 7.76 0.25 -10.78
N PRO A 26 7.31 -0.55 -9.80
CA PRO A 26 6.44 -1.69 -10.10
C PRO A 26 5.13 -1.28 -10.80
N THR A 27 4.53 -0.17 -10.35
CA THR A 27 3.30 0.33 -10.97
C THR A 27 3.55 0.82 -12.38
N GLY A 28 4.64 1.56 -12.61
CA GLY A 28 5.02 2.05 -13.92
C GLY A 28 5.36 0.92 -14.90
N LEU A 29 6.09 -0.11 -14.45
CA LEU A 29 6.39 -1.29 -15.25
C LEU A 29 5.12 -2.05 -15.65
N PHE A 30 4.20 -2.23 -14.69
CA PHE A 30 2.93 -2.89 -14.97
C PHE A 30 2.10 -2.13 -16.01
N LEU A 31 1.93 -0.81 -15.83
CA LEU A 31 1.16 0.01 -16.75
C LEU A 31 1.86 0.19 -18.10
N GLY A 32 3.19 0.29 -18.11
CA GLY A 32 3.99 0.34 -19.34
C GLY A 32 3.92 -0.96 -20.13
N ALA A 33 4.01 -2.12 -19.47
CA ALA A 33 3.84 -3.41 -20.10
C ALA A 33 2.42 -3.57 -20.68
N PHE A 34 1.40 -3.12 -19.94
CA PHE A 34 0.03 -3.12 -20.42
C PHE A 34 -0.13 -2.25 -21.67
N ALA A 35 0.41 -1.02 -21.65
CA ALA A 35 0.38 -0.14 -22.80
C ALA A 35 1.13 -0.71 -24.02
N LEU A 36 2.21 -1.49 -23.81
CA LEU A 36 2.92 -2.19 -24.87
C LEU A 36 2.04 -3.26 -25.52
N VAL A 37 1.36 -4.06 -24.72
CA VAL A 37 0.46 -5.12 -25.21
C VAL A 37 -0.71 -4.55 -26.00
N GLU A 38 -1.31 -3.46 -25.50
CA GLU A 38 -2.46 -2.80 -26.14
C GLU A 38 -2.09 -2.10 -27.45
N SER A 39 -1.00 -1.32 -27.44
CA SER A 39 -0.65 -0.46 -28.57
C SER A 39 0.32 -1.10 -29.57
N GLY A 40 1.08 -2.10 -29.14
CA GLY A 40 2.21 -2.65 -29.89
C GLY A 40 3.42 -1.70 -30.00
N TYR A 41 3.34 -0.48 -29.47
CA TYR A 41 4.39 0.54 -29.59
C TYR A 41 5.19 0.69 -28.30
N TRP A 42 6.49 0.38 -28.38
CA TRP A 42 7.39 0.53 -27.24
C TRP A 42 7.53 1.98 -26.74
N ILE A 43 7.36 2.98 -27.64
CA ILE A 43 7.38 4.40 -27.28
C ILE A 43 6.21 4.75 -26.36
N ALA A 44 5.01 4.22 -26.64
CA ALA A 44 3.86 4.41 -25.77
C ALA A 44 4.08 3.79 -24.38
N ALA A 45 4.63 2.57 -24.33
CA ALA A 45 4.99 1.91 -23.09
C ALA A 45 6.01 2.71 -22.28
N ALA A 46 7.06 3.22 -22.92
CA ALA A 46 8.07 4.05 -22.29
C ALA A 46 7.48 5.37 -21.77
N ALA A 47 6.62 6.03 -22.53
CA ALA A 47 5.95 7.26 -22.12
C ALA A 47 5.06 7.02 -20.88
N VAL A 48 4.25 5.96 -20.89
CA VAL A 48 3.40 5.57 -19.75
C VAL A 48 4.26 5.29 -18.53
N PHE A 49 5.34 4.51 -18.66
CA PHE A 49 6.27 4.23 -17.57
C PHE A 49 6.89 5.51 -16.99
N LEU A 50 7.47 6.37 -17.85
CA LEU A 50 8.18 7.59 -17.43
C LEU A 50 7.26 8.62 -16.79
N LEU A 51 5.99 8.69 -17.19
CA LEU A 51 5.03 9.63 -16.63
C LEU A 51 4.36 9.08 -15.36
N LEU A 52 3.88 7.84 -15.40
CA LEU A 52 3.07 7.30 -14.30
C LEU A 52 3.91 6.77 -13.13
N SER A 53 5.13 6.28 -13.39
CA SER A 53 6.01 5.79 -12.33
C SER A 53 6.36 6.89 -11.31
N PRO A 54 6.90 8.07 -11.69
CA PRO A 54 7.20 9.13 -10.74
C PRO A 54 5.93 9.74 -10.13
N LEU A 55 4.89 9.95 -10.94
CA LEU A 55 3.63 10.52 -10.46
C LEU A 55 3.01 9.66 -9.35
N HIS A 56 2.91 8.36 -9.59
CA HIS A 56 2.36 7.42 -8.61
C HIS A 56 3.29 7.27 -7.39
N GLY A 57 4.58 7.15 -7.62
CA GLY A 57 5.58 7.00 -6.57
C GLY A 57 5.63 8.18 -5.62
N ILE A 58 5.71 9.41 -6.14
CA ILE A 58 5.73 10.64 -5.34
C ILE A 58 4.42 10.81 -4.56
N ARG A 59 3.26 10.59 -5.21
CA ARG A 59 1.96 10.69 -4.56
C ARG A 59 1.82 9.70 -3.41
N THR A 60 2.24 8.46 -3.61
CA THR A 60 2.20 7.40 -2.59
C THR A 60 3.18 7.69 -1.45
N ALA A 61 4.42 8.10 -1.75
CA ALA A 61 5.42 8.46 -0.75
C ALA A 61 4.96 9.64 0.13
N ARG A 62 4.37 10.67 -0.46
CA ARG A 62 3.80 11.82 0.27
C ARG A 62 2.62 11.38 1.15
N ARG A 63 1.78 10.46 0.68
CA ARG A 63 0.67 9.93 1.47
C ARG A 63 1.17 9.10 2.66
N MET A 64 2.16 8.24 2.45
CA MET A 64 2.81 7.48 3.52
C MET A 64 3.45 8.40 4.58
N GLY A 65 4.15 9.45 4.14
CA GLY A 65 4.75 10.44 5.05
C GLY A 65 3.71 11.19 5.89
N ARG A 66 2.56 11.52 5.30
CA ARG A 66 1.45 12.17 6.04
C ARG A 66 0.73 11.21 6.97
N ALA A 67 0.60 9.94 6.59
CA ALA A 67 -0.06 8.94 7.42
C ALA A 67 0.72 8.64 8.70
N TRP A 68 2.07 8.68 8.65
CA TRP A 68 2.94 8.46 9.79
C TRP A 68 3.96 9.59 9.91
N SER A 69 3.52 10.73 10.44
CA SER A 69 4.36 11.93 10.63
C SER A 69 5.49 11.71 11.64
N GLY A 70 5.27 10.95 12.70
CA GLY A 70 6.27 10.60 13.70
C GLY A 70 7.48 9.82 13.17
N ALA A 71 7.37 9.22 11.98
CA ALA A 71 8.49 8.52 11.34
C ALA A 71 9.71 9.41 11.06
N ALA A 72 9.51 10.72 10.91
CA ALA A 72 10.59 11.65 10.61
C ALA A 72 11.52 11.89 11.83
N GLN A 73 11.02 11.66 13.04
CA GLN A 73 11.75 11.87 14.29
C GLN A 73 12.56 10.63 14.70
N LEU A 74 12.31 9.49 14.06
CA LEU A 74 12.99 8.23 14.34
C LEU A 74 14.22 8.07 13.43
N ASP A 75 15.29 7.50 13.95
CA ASP A 75 16.38 7.05 13.10
C ASP A 75 15.97 5.85 12.22
N ALA A 76 16.84 5.42 11.31
CA ALA A 76 16.52 4.35 10.37
C ALA A 76 16.35 2.98 11.08
N ALA A 77 17.13 2.73 12.14
CA ALA A 77 17.11 1.48 12.89
C ALA A 77 15.84 1.37 13.74
N ASP A 78 15.52 2.43 14.50
CA ASP A 78 14.30 2.54 15.31
C ASP A 78 13.04 2.43 14.44
N ARG A 79 13.02 3.13 13.30
CA ARG A 79 11.92 3.03 12.33
C ARG A 79 11.73 1.62 11.82
N ALA A 80 12.84 0.94 11.49
CA ALA A 80 12.80 -0.47 11.04
C ALA A 80 12.31 -1.41 12.15
N ALA A 81 12.70 -1.16 13.40
CA ALA A 81 12.26 -1.93 14.56
C ALA A 81 10.75 -1.76 14.79
N VAL A 82 10.26 -0.53 14.82
CA VAL A 82 8.82 -0.21 14.98
C VAL A 82 7.99 -0.87 13.89
N VAL A 83 8.37 -0.73 12.61
CA VAL A 83 7.64 -1.34 11.49
C VAL A 83 7.60 -2.86 11.60
N ARG A 84 8.72 -3.49 11.95
CA ARG A 84 8.79 -4.96 12.09
C ARG A 84 7.94 -5.47 13.25
N ALA A 85 8.08 -4.87 14.42
CA ALA A 85 7.33 -5.26 15.62
C ALA A 85 5.82 -5.10 15.38
N THR A 86 5.38 -3.94 14.91
CA THR A 86 3.97 -3.66 14.64
C THR A 86 3.37 -4.63 13.63
N ARG A 87 4.07 -4.92 12.53
CA ARG A 87 3.57 -5.85 11.52
C ARG A 87 3.56 -7.31 11.93
N ARG A 88 4.40 -7.69 12.89
CA ARG A 88 4.40 -9.04 13.50
C ARG A 88 3.39 -9.15 14.64
N GLY A 89 2.93 -8.02 15.18
CA GLY A 89 2.11 -7.99 16.41
C GLY A 89 2.92 -8.36 17.65
N ALA A 90 4.24 -8.09 17.61
CA ALA A 90 5.19 -8.42 18.67
C ALA A 90 5.40 -7.21 19.59
N ASP A 91 5.74 -7.49 20.85
CA ASP A 91 6.21 -6.47 21.78
C ASP A 91 7.62 -6.02 21.37
N LEU A 92 7.86 -4.72 21.41
CA LEU A 92 9.17 -4.16 21.05
C LEU A 92 10.17 -4.24 22.19
N GLY A 93 9.71 -4.39 23.45
CA GLY A 93 10.56 -4.44 24.66
C GLY A 93 11.22 -3.10 25.02
N ASP A 94 11.19 -2.09 24.18
CA ASP A 94 11.73 -0.75 24.41
C ASP A 94 10.59 0.25 24.66
N PRO A 95 10.38 0.71 25.90
CA PRO A 95 9.31 1.66 26.23
C PRO A 95 9.46 3.01 25.52
N ARG A 96 10.68 3.41 25.17
CA ARG A 96 10.97 4.65 24.44
C ARG A 96 10.30 4.68 23.07
N LEU A 97 10.16 3.54 22.42
CA LEU A 97 9.55 3.42 21.09
C LEU A 97 8.06 3.10 21.12
N ALA A 98 7.48 2.91 22.32
CA ALA A 98 6.06 2.60 22.46
C ALA A 98 5.12 3.65 21.84
N PRO A 99 5.34 4.97 21.96
CA PRO A 99 4.53 5.97 21.29
C PRO A 99 4.56 5.81 19.76
N ALA A 100 5.75 5.55 19.19
CA ALA A 100 5.91 5.37 17.74
C ALA A 100 5.21 4.10 17.22
N VAL A 101 5.12 3.02 18.01
CA VAL A 101 4.34 1.82 17.68
C VAL A 101 2.85 2.14 17.64
N ILE A 102 2.35 2.91 18.59
CA ILE A 102 0.96 3.34 18.66
C ILE A 102 0.62 4.21 17.45
N ASP A 103 1.43 5.24 17.18
CA ASP A 103 1.25 6.16 16.03
C ASP A 103 1.23 5.40 14.69
N TYR A 104 2.14 4.44 14.52
CA TYR A 104 2.19 3.65 13.28
C TYR A 104 0.98 2.72 13.14
N ALA A 105 0.51 2.11 14.22
CA ALA A 105 -0.70 1.29 14.20
C ALA A 105 -1.96 2.11 13.86
N GLU A 106 -2.07 3.32 14.42
CA GLU A 106 -3.15 4.26 14.10
C GLU A 106 -3.07 4.74 12.65
N ALA A 107 -1.86 5.02 12.14
CA ALA A 107 -1.65 5.36 10.73
C ALA A 107 -2.14 4.25 9.79
N LEU A 108 -1.86 2.99 10.10
CA LEU A 108 -2.34 1.84 9.32
C LEU A 108 -3.87 1.73 9.34
N ARG A 109 -4.48 1.94 10.50
CA ARG A 109 -5.94 1.93 10.66
C ARG A 109 -6.60 3.05 9.85
N ASN A 110 -6.12 4.28 9.96
CA ASN A 110 -6.65 5.44 9.25
C ASN A 110 -6.56 5.28 7.72
N VAL A 111 -5.45 4.72 7.24
CA VAL A 111 -5.29 4.40 5.81
C VAL A 111 -6.33 3.36 5.37
N ARG A 112 -6.62 2.34 6.19
CA ARG A 112 -7.63 1.33 5.88
C ARG A 112 -9.05 1.92 5.81
N GLU A 113 -9.41 2.80 6.75
CA GLU A 113 -10.73 3.45 6.77
C GLU A 113 -10.94 4.29 5.49
N GLN A 114 -9.92 5.03 5.04
CA GLN A 114 -9.96 5.77 3.79
C GLN A 114 -10.07 4.88 2.54
N ASP A 115 -9.63 3.63 2.61
CA ASP A 115 -9.69 2.68 1.50
C ASP A 115 -11.10 2.09 1.26
N ARG A 116 -12.07 2.35 2.15
CA ARG A 116 -13.46 1.92 1.96
C ARG A 116 -14.10 2.56 0.72
N ILE A 117 -13.90 3.85 0.51
CA ILE A 117 -14.41 4.56 -0.68
C ILE A 117 -13.77 4.00 -1.94
N ARG A 118 -12.47 3.69 -1.88
CA ARG A 118 -11.74 3.10 -2.99
C ARG A 118 -12.31 1.74 -3.43
N ARG A 119 -12.79 0.91 -2.50
CA ARG A 119 -13.41 -0.39 -2.85
C ARG A 119 -14.60 -0.21 -3.79
N TRP A 120 -15.42 0.80 -3.56
CA TRP A 120 -16.54 1.13 -4.45
C TRP A 120 -16.05 1.59 -5.83
N VAL A 121 -14.98 2.40 -5.87
CA VAL A 121 -14.38 2.81 -7.15
C VAL A 121 -13.81 1.61 -7.90
N VAL A 122 -13.08 0.72 -7.23
CA VAL A 122 -12.53 -0.50 -7.84
C VAL A 122 -13.65 -1.43 -8.32
N ALA A 123 -14.73 -1.59 -7.55
CA ALA A 123 -15.89 -2.36 -7.96
C ALA A 123 -16.57 -1.76 -9.21
N GLY A 124 -16.71 -0.42 -9.27
CA GLY A 124 -17.21 0.26 -10.47
C GLY A 124 -16.31 0.05 -11.69
N LEU A 125 -14.99 0.12 -11.52
CA LEU A 125 -14.03 -0.16 -12.59
C LEU A 125 -14.05 -1.64 -13.02
N ALA A 126 -14.24 -2.58 -12.09
CA ALA A 126 -14.41 -3.99 -12.42
C ALA A 126 -15.69 -4.24 -13.22
N MET A 127 -16.79 -3.56 -12.89
CA MET A 127 -18.03 -3.63 -13.67
C MET A 127 -17.85 -3.06 -15.09
N LEU A 128 -17.12 -1.94 -15.21
CA LEU A 128 -16.80 -1.38 -16.52
C LEU A 128 -15.89 -2.33 -17.34
N ALA A 129 -14.87 -2.91 -16.70
CA ALA A 129 -13.99 -3.89 -17.34
C ALA A 129 -14.78 -5.14 -17.79
N LEU A 130 -15.76 -5.59 -17.00
CA LEU A 130 -16.65 -6.68 -17.40
C LEU A 130 -17.47 -6.32 -18.63
N ALA A 131 -18.05 -5.12 -18.65
CA ALA A 131 -18.84 -4.67 -19.83
C ALA A 131 -17.98 -4.60 -21.09
N LEU A 132 -16.73 -4.08 -20.98
CA LEU A 132 -15.78 -4.04 -22.07
C LEU A 132 -15.38 -5.45 -22.53
N ALA A 133 -15.06 -6.36 -21.60
CA ALA A 133 -14.69 -7.74 -21.92
C ALA A 133 -15.81 -8.49 -22.69
N LEU A 134 -17.06 -8.26 -22.28
CA LEU A 134 -18.23 -8.82 -22.98
C LEU A 134 -18.39 -8.21 -24.39
N TYR A 135 -18.22 -6.91 -24.51
CA TYR A 135 -18.29 -6.20 -25.80
C TYR A 135 -17.20 -6.70 -26.76
N ASP A 136 -15.94 -6.75 -26.31
CA ASP A 136 -14.80 -7.20 -27.13
C ASP A 136 -14.95 -8.67 -27.56
N THR A 137 -15.51 -9.52 -26.68
CA THR A 137 -15.82 -10.90 -27.01
C THR A 137 -16.90 -11.00 -28.11
N HIS A 138 -17.88 -10.09 -28.08
CA HIS A 138 -18.96 -10.07 -29.05
C HIS A 138 -18.50 -9.48 -30.39
N SER A 139 -17.60 -8.48 -30.36
CA SER A 139 -17.04 -7.85 -31.57
C SER A 139 -16.09 -8.75 -32.40
N GLY A 140 -15.66 -9.89 -31.81
CA GLY A 140 -14.80 -10.88 -32.45
C GLY A 140 -13.30 -10.55 -32.44
N GLU A 141 -12.88 -9.47 -31.79
CA GLU A 141 -11.48 -9.03 -31.66
C GLU A 141 -10.76 -9.83 -30.58
N LYS A 142 -10.24 -11.02 -30.92
CA LYS A 142 -9.66 -11.97 -29.95
C LYS A 142 -8.56 -11.37 -29.06
N GLY A 143 -7.70 -10.49 -29.60
CA GLY A 143 -6.60 -9.87 -28.86
C GLY A 143 -7.12 -8.92 -27.74
N GLN A 144 -8.06 -8.06 -28.10
CA GLN A 144 -8.67 -7.11 -27.16
C GLN A 144 -9.50 -7.85 -26.09
N ALA A 145 -10.26 -8.87 -26.49
CA ALA A 145 -11.03 -9.68 -25.56
C ALA A 145 -10.13 -10.31 -24.50
N VAL A 146 -9.00 -10.92 -24.87
CA VAL A 146 -8.04 -11.49 -23.90
C VAL A 146 -7.50 -10.43 -22.94
N ALA A 147 -7.12 -9.25 -23.44
CA ALA A 147 -6.63 -8.15 -22.60
C ALA A 147 -7.70 -7.68 -21.61
N SER A 148 -8.93 -7.46 -22.06
CA SER A 148 -10.06 -7.04 -21.21
C SER A 148 -10.39 -8.07 -20.13
N TRP A 149 -10.37 -9.37 -20.44
CA TRP A 149 -10.55 -10.44 -19.45
C TRP A 149 -9.41 -10.49 -18.44
N LEU A 150 -8.15 -10.26 -18.84
CA LEU A 150 -7.01 -10.17 -17.92
C LEU A 150 -7.15 -8.99 -16.96
N VAL A 151 -7.55 -7.82 -17.47
CA VAL A 151 -7.81 -6.63 -16.64
C VAL A 151 -8.91 -6.91 -15.62
N LEU A 152 -10.01 -7.52 -16.06
CA LEU A 152 -11.09 -7.91 -15.16
C LEU A 152 -10.60 -8.89 -14.07
N ALA A 153 -9.84 -9.93 -14.44
CA ALA A 153 -9.29 -10.89 -13.52
C ALA A 153 -8.39 -10.21 -12.46
N LEU A 154 -7.58 -9.22 -12.85
CA LEU A 154 -6.75 -8.43 -11.93
C LEU A 154 -7.60 -7.59 -10.95
N PHE A 155 -8.70 -6.97 -11.43
CA PHE A 155 -9.61 -6.25 -10.54
C PHE A 155 -10.31 -7.19 -9.55
N LEU A 156 -10.76 -8.36 -9.99
CA LEU A 156 -11.40 -9.36 -9.13
C LEU A 156 -10.41 -9.91 -8.09
N LEU A 157 -9.17 -10.17 -8.50
CA LEU A 157 -8.11 -10.58 -7.59
C LEU A 157 -7.81 -9.48 -6.53
N ASP A 158 -7.72 -8.21 -6.95
CA ASP A 158 -7.56 -7.07 -6.04
C ASP A 158 -8.73 -6.97 -5.05
N LEU A 159 -9.95 -7.21 -5.50
CA LEU A 159 -11.16 -7.08 -4.69
C LEU A 159 -11.31 -8.21 -3.68
N THR A 160 -10.88 -9.42 -4.02
CA THR A 160 -11.09 -10.64 -3.19
C THR A 160 -9.92 -10.91 -2.24
N TRP A 161 -8.68 -10.76 -2.70
CA TRP A 161 -7.50 -11.17 -1.90
C TRP A 161 -7.06 -10.11 -0.88
N ARG A 162 -7.20 -8.84 -1.20
CA ARG A 162 -6.72 -7.75 -0.34
C ARG A 162 -7.41 -7.62 1.01
N PRO A 163 -8.74 -7.72 1.14
CA PRO A 163 -9.39 -7.47 2.43
C PRO A 163 -8.84 -8.36 3.55
N GLY A 164 -8.62 -9.64 3.28
CA GLY A 164 -8.11 -10.59 4.27
C GLY A 164 -6.67 -10.30 4.72
N GLN A 165 -5.82 -9.82 3.82
CA GLN A 165 -4.44 -9.47 4.16
C GLN A 165 -4.36 -8.15 4.95
N GLU A 166 -5.15 -7.15 4.58
CA GLU A 166 -5.23 -5.88 5.29
C GLU A 166 -5.74 -6.08 6.72
N ASP A 167 -6.76 -6.93 6.92
CA ASP A 167 -7.31 -7.27 8.22
C ASP A 167 -6.27 -7.94 9.12
N THR A 168 -5.49 -8.83 8.57
CA THR A 168 -4.41 -9.50 9.29
C THR A 168 -3.31 -8.53 9.72
N VAL A 169 -2.90 -7.59 8.87
CA VAL A 169 -1.88 -6.60 9.20
C VAL A 169 -2.40 -5.62 10.26
N VAL A 170 -3.62 -5.11 10.11
CA VAL A 170 -4.22 -4.17 11.06
C VAL A 170 -4.46 -4.83 12.43
N SER A 171 -4.94 -6.07 12.47
CA SER A 171 -5.14 -6.79 13.74
C SER A 171 -3.82 -7.07 14.47
N ARG A 172 -2.73 -7.37 13.75
CA ARG A 172 -1.39 -7.48 14.32
C ARG A 172 -0.90 -6.13 14.85
N ALA A 173 -1.09 -5.05 14.09
CA ALA A 173 -0.72 -3.72 14.50
C ALA A 173 -1.46 -3.28 15.78
N GLN A 174 -2.74 -3.58 15.91
CA GLN A 174 -3.50 -3.31 17.14
C GLN A 174 -2.95 -4.07 18.35
N ARG A 175 -2.63 -5.36 18.19
CA ARG A 175 -1.99 -6.15 19.27
C ARG A 175 -0.67 -5.55 19.74
N ALA A 176 0.17 -5.09 18.82
CA ALA A 176 1.42 -4.42 19.14
C ALA A 176 1.18 -3.09 19.88
N ALA A 177 0.21 -2.28 19.42
CA ALA A 177 -0.17 -1.05 20.08
C ALA A 177 -0.73 -1.27 21.49
N ASP A 178 -1.53 -2.32 21.72
CA ASP A 178 -2.06 -2.64 23.05
C ASP A 178 -0.97 -3.11 24.00
N SER A 179 0.03 -3.87 23.52
CA SER A 179 1.21 -4.20 24.35
C SER A 179 2.04 -2.97 24.68
N ALA A 180 2.27 -2.08 23.71
CA ALA A 180 2.96 -0.80 23.94
C ALA A 180 2.23 0.09 24.96
N ARG A 181 0.90 0.19 24.89
CA ARG A 181 0.10 0.93 25.87
C ARG A 181 0.20 0.32 27.27
N ARG A 182 0.26 -1.00 27.40
CA ARG A 182 0.44 -1.68 28.69
C ARG A 182 1.82 -1.43 29.27
N SER A 183 2.88 -1.41 28.47
CA SER A 183 4.24 -1.12 28.92
C SER A 183 4.35 0.31 29.48
N LEU A 184 3.78 1.31 28.81
CA LEU A 184 3.71 2.68 29.28
C LEU A 184 2.95 2.83 30.62
N ARG A 185 1.87 2.07 30.83
CA ARG A 185 1.12 2.08 32.10
C ARG A 185 1.87 1.40 33.27
N ARG A 186 2.73 0.44 32.94
CA ARG A 186 3.53 -0.27 33.97
C ARG A 186 4.75 0.51 34.44
N ASN A 187 5.21 1.45 33.64
CA ASN A 187 6.40 2.26 33.95
C ASN A 187 6.08 3.76 34.07
N PRO A 188 5.17 4.19 34.96
CA PRO A 188 4.85 5.59 35.15
C PRO A 188 5.95 6.38 35.89
N ALA A 189 7.07 5.74 36.22
CA ALA A 189 8.12 6.31 37.09
C ALA A 189 9.23 7.04 36.31
N ASP A 190 9.29 6.94 34.97
CA ASP A 190 10.39 7.54 34.20
C ASP A 190 10.07 8.95 33.66
N ASP A 191 8.84 9.44 33.87
CA ASP A 191 8.40 10.80 33.47
C ASP A 191 8.49 11.82 34.65
N ARG A 192 9.32 11.58 35.66
CA ARG A 192 9.62 12.61 36.66
C ARG A 192 10.93 13.30 36.29
N PRO A 193 10.88 14.62 36.09
CA PRO A 193 12.03 15.46 35.80
C PRO A 193 13.03 15.48 36.98
#